data_a15882ba144cd8932a60b8e3aa8535a3
#
_entry.id   a15882ba144cd8932a60b8e3aa8535a3
#
_cell.length_a   1.000
_cell.length_b   1.000
_cell.length_c   1.000
_cell.angle_alpha   90.00
_cell.angle_beta   90.00
_cell.angle_gamma   90.00
#
_symmetry.space_group_name_H-M   'P 1'
#
loop_
_entity.id
_entity.type
_entity.pdbx_description
1 polymer ?
#
loop_
_entity_poly.entity_id
_entity_poly.type
_entity_poly.pdbx_seq_one_letter_code
_entity_poly.pdbx_strand_id
1 'polypeptide(L)'
;MPAAETLTPSLAFTLLFALALALSLMLRLWLISRQVRHVALHRNAVPTAFAERIPLAAHHKAADYTIAKARVGVFEMALSAVVLLGWTLFGGLDTLNQLLLAALGPGMWQQLALVGAFALIAGLIDLPLAWYQTFVVEQRFGFNQMTLGLWLSDLFKSTAVGALIGLPVVALILWLMGSAGSLWWLWAWGFWMGFNLLLMVVYPTLIAPLFNKFQPLADESLKARVTALMQRCGFSAKGLFVMDGSRRSQHANAYFTGFGAAKRVVFYDTLLRQLSPGEVEAVLAHELGHFKHRHITKRMVGLFAMSLAGFALLGWLSTQVWFFTGLGVRPQISLDPALAAAPNDALALLLFLLATPVFSFFVSPVFAQLSRRHEFEADAYAAAQANGADLASALLKLYEDNASTLTPDPVYAGFYYSHPPATERLARMTSPSPT
;
A
#
# COMPACT_ATOMS: atom_id res chain seq x y z
N MET A 1 -33.55 -31.52 28.89
CA MET A 1 -32.25 -31.13 28.27
C MET A 1 -32.55 -29.92 27.40
N PRO A 2 -31.92 -28.76 27.61
CA PRO A 2 -32.05 -27.66 26.66
C PRO A 2 -31.49 -28.13 25.31
N ALA A 3 -32.27 -27.94 24.25
CA ALA A 3 -31.83 -28.22 22.89
C ALA A 3 -30.49 -27.47 22.68
N ALA A 4 -29.46 -28.19 22.23
CA ALA A 4 -28.20 -27.55 21.83
C ALA A 4 -28.59 -26.51 20.76
N GLU A 5 -28.44 -25.22 21.08
CA GLU A 5 -28.65 -24.17 20.11
C GLU A 5 -27.68 -24.43 18.95
N THR A 6 -28.25 -24.87 17.82
CA THR A 6 -27.43 -25.10 16.62
C THR A 6 -26.84 -23.78 16.17
N LEU A 7 -25.51 -23.73 16.07
CA LEU A 7 -24.76 -22.54 15.66
C LEU A 7 -25.31 -22.07 14.31
N THR A 8 -25.97 -20.91 14.29
CA THR A 8 -26.47 -20.37 13.02
C THR A 8 -25.33 -19.93 12.12
N PRO A 9 -25.43 -19.97 10.77
CA PRO A 9 -24.37 -19.53 9.88
C PRO A 9 -23.93 -18.08 10.14
N SER A 10 -24.84 -17.19 10.52
CA SER A 10 -24.55 -15.80 10.90
C SER A 10 -23.65 -15.74 12.15
N LEU A 11 -24.03 -16.45 13.21
CA LEU A 11 -23.27 -16.48 14.45
C LEU A 11 -21.88 -17.13 14.23
N ALA A 12 -21.83 -18.22 13.45
CA ALA A 12 -20.56 -18.86 13.09
C ALA A 12 -19.61 -17.90 12.37
N PHE A 13 -20.12 -17.10 11.42
CA PHE A 13 -19.33 -16.12 10.71
C PHE A 13 -18.91 -14.93 11.60
N THR A 14 -19.81 -14.45 12.46
CA THR A 14 -19.47 -13.42 13.47
C THR A 14 -18.31 -13.88 14.37
N LEU A 15 -18.37 -15.12 14.88
CA LEU A 15 -17.32 -15.67 15.73
C LEU A 15 -16.02 -15.86 14.97
N LEU A 16 -16.06 -16.33 13.72
CA LEU A 16 -14.89 -16.47 12.86
C LEU A 16 -14.23 -15.11 12.60
N PHE A 17 -15.04 -14.09 12.25
CA PHE A 17 -14.55 -12.74 12.02
C PHE A 17 -13.93 -12.13 13.27
N ALA A 18 -14.61 -12.22 14.42
CA ALA A 18 -14.12 -11.71 15.70
C ALA A 18 -12.84 -12.43 16.13
N LEU A 19 -12.76 -13.75 15.98
CA LEU A 19 -11.57 -14.53 16.27
C LEU A 19 -10.41 -14.14 15.36
N ALA A 20 -10.63 -14.04 14.05
CA ALA A 20 -9.63 -13.62 13.09
C ALA A 20 -9.10 -12.20 13.39
N LEU A 21 -10.01 -11.27 13.72
CA LEU A 21 -9.64 -9.93 14.15
C LEU A 21 -8.79 -9.96 15.43
N ALA A 22 -9.24 -10.66 16.47
CA ALA A 22 -8.49 -10.77 17.71
C ALA A 22 -7.10 -11.38 17.51
N LEU A 23 -6.99 -12.47 16.74
CA LEU A 23 -5.71 -13.11 16.42
C LEU A 23 -4.81 -12.17 15.60
N SER A 24 -5.37 -11.43 14.63
CA SER A 24 -4.60 -10.46 13.86
C SER A 24 -4.05 -9.34 14.73
N LEU A 25 -4.84 -8.80 15.66
CA LEU A 25 -4.41 -7.76 16.59
C LEU A 25 -3.34 -8.27 17.57
N MET A 26 -3.53 -9.45 18.13
CA MET A 26 -2.53 -10.07 19.02
C MET A 26 -1.20 -10.30 18.30
N LEU A 27 -1.24 -10.84 17.08
CA LEU A 27 -0.03 -11.07 16.29
C LEU A 27 0.67 -9.76 15.91
N ARG A 28 -0.07 -8.75 15.49
CA ARG A 28 0.47 -7.40 15.19
C ARG A 28 1.12 -6.77 16.43
N LEU A 29 0.45 -6.78 17.57
CA LEU A 29 1.00 -6.27 18.84
C LEU A 29 2.26 -7.01 19.26
N TRP A 30 2.27 -8.33 19.15
CA TRP A 30 3.45 -9.16 19.45
C TRP A 30 4.63 -8.79 18.52
N LEU A 31 4.39 -8.69 17.21
CA LEU A 31 5.41 -8.32 16.23
C LEU A 31 5.97 -6.92 16.49
N ILE A 32 5.11 -5.93 16.73
CA ILE A 32 5.52 -4.55 17.04
C ILE A 32 6.31 -4.51 18.35
N SER A 33 5.87 -5.21 19.38
CA SER A 33 6.58 -5.31 20.66
C SER A 33 7.97 -5.91 20.50
N ARG A 34 8.13 -6.95 19.68
CA ARG A 34 9.43 -7.52 19.32
C ARG A 34 10.33 -6.49 18.63
N GLN A 35 9.78 -5.81 17.61
CA GLN A 35 10.51 -4.78 16.84
C GLN A 35 11.03 -3.68 17.75
N VAL A 36 10.15 -3.09 18.57
CA VAL A 36 10.51 -2.00 19.48
C VAL A 36 11.59 -2.44 20.45
N ARG A 37 11.44 -3.62 21.07
CA ARG A 37 12.41 -4.17 22.03
C ARG A 37 13.76 -4.45 21.35
N HIS A 38 13.75 -5.08 20.18
CA HIS A 38 14.97 -5.44 19.47
C HIS A 38 15.74 -4.17 19.03
N VAL A 39 15.07 -3.19 18.46
CA VAL A 39 15.67 -1.92 18.07
C VAL A 39 16.21 -1.15 19.28
N ALA A 40 15.48 -1.12 20.39
CA ALA A 40 15.91 -0.45 21.62
C ALA A 40 17.16 -1.12 22.23
N LEU A 41 17.24 -2.44 22.23
CA LEU A 41 18.40 -3.20 22.74
C LEU A 41 19.68 -2.95 21.93
N HIS A 42 19.55 -2.77 20.62
CA HIS A 42 20.69 -2.57 19.71
C HIS A 42 20.98 -1.09 19.42
N ARG A 43 20.26 -0.16 20.05
CA ARG A 43 20.34 1.28 19.79
C ARG A 43 21.75 1.88 19.98
N ASN A 44 22.52 1.36 20.93
CA ASN A 44 23.78 1.94 21.36
C ASN A 44 25.01 1.36 20.63
N ALA A 45 24.82 0.44 19.69
CA ALA A 45 25.91 -0.18 18.95
C ALA A 45 25.56 -0.26 17.45
N VAL A 46 26.28 0.48 16.62
CA VAL A 46 26.17 0.34 15.16
C VAL A 46 26.69 -1.06 14.78
N PRO A 47 25.94 -1.84 13.99
CA PRO A 47 26.44 -3.14 13.53
C PRO A 47 27.78 -3.00 12.80
N THR A 48 28.70 -3.93 12.98
CA THR A 48 30.09 -3.85 12.49
C THR A 48 30.18 -3.59 10.98
N ALA A 49 29.26 -4.14 10.20
CA ALA A 49 29.21 -3.92 8.76
C ALA A 49 28.96 -2.45 8.35
N PHE A 50 28.52 -1.59 9.27
CA PHE A 50 28.16 -0.19 9.03
C PHE A 50 28.99 0.80 9.87
N ALA A 51 29.77 0.31 10.83
CA ALA A 51 30.43 1.13 11.86
C ALA A 51 31.40 2.18 11.29
N GLU A 52 32.01 1.89 10.13
CA GLU A 52 32.93 2.83 9.46
C GLU A 52 32.22 3.96 8.71
N ARG A 53 30.92 3.79 8.38
CA ARG A 53 30.21 4.70 7.48
C ARG A 53 29.00 5.39 8.11
N ILE A 54 28.36 4.75 9.07
CA ILE A 54 27.18 5.31 9.73
C ILE A 54 27.54 5.72 11.16
N PRO A 55 27.48 7.02 11.46
CA PRO A 55 27.78 7.52 12.80
C PRO A 55 26.70 7.06 13.79
N LEU A 56 27.11 6.87 15.06
CA LEU A 56 26.20 6.45 16.14
C LEU A 56 25.00 7.38 16.29
N ALA A 57 25.16 8.68 16.05
CA ALA A 57 24.05 9.64 16.09
C ALA A 57 22.96 9.35 15.04
N ALA A 58 23.36 8.96 13.81
CA ALA A 58 22.42 8.57 12.76
C ALA A 58 21.70 7.25 13.11
N HIS A 59 22.44 6.27 13.68
CA HIS A 59 21.86 5.03 14.16
C HIS A 59 20.84 5.27 15.31
N HIS A 60 21.16 6.17 16.26
CA HIS A 60 20.23 6.61 17.30
C HIS A 60 18.96 7.23 16.70
N LYS A 61 19.14 8.15 15.72
CA LYS A 61 17.98 8.77 15.02
C LYS A 61 17.09 7.71 14.37
N ALA A 62 17.69 6.74 13.68
CA ALA A 62 16.96 5.66 13.01
C ALA A 62 16.19 4.78 14.00
N ALA A 63 16.81 4.43 15.13
CA ALA A 63 16.17 3.67 16.21
C ALA A 63 14.99 4.45 16.82
N ASP A 64 15.21 5.72 17.18
CA ASP A 64 14.20 6.58 17.79
C ASP A 64 13.02 6.85 16.84
N TYR A 65 13.30 7.06 15.56
CA TYR A 65 12.28 7.22 14.53
C TYR A 65 11.44 5.93 14.35
N THR A 66 12.10 4.77 14.28
CA THR A 66 11.43 3.47 14.19
C THR A 66 10.51 3.22 15.40
N ILE A 67 10.98 3.53 16.62
CA ILE A 67 10.19 3.40 17.85
C ILE A 67 9.02 4.39 17.86
N ALA A 68 9.23 5.64 17.43
CA ALA A 68 8.17 6.65 17.36
C ALA A 68 7.07 6.21 16.38
N LYS A 69 7.44 5.75 15.19
CA LYS A 69 6.48 5.21 14.20
C LYS A 69 5.74 3.98 14.72
N ALA A 70 6.44 3.07 15.41
CA ALA A 70 5.81 1.89 16.00
C ALA A 70 4.73 2.26 17.04
N ARG A 71 4.97 3.29 17.87
CA ARG A 71 3.97 3.78 18.84
C ARG A 71 2.72 4.34 18.15
N VAL A 72 2.90 5.13 17.09
CA VAL A 72 1.78 5.64 16.29
C VAL A 72 1.05 4.48 15.62
N GLY A 73 1.76 3.51 15.08
CA GLY A 73 1.16 2.32 14.46
C GLY A 73 0.34 1.47 15.45
N VAL A 74 0.70 1.42 16.73
CA VAL A 74 -0.15 0.77 17.76
C VAL A 74 -1.45 1.52 17.96
N PHE A 75 -1.40 2.86 18.03
CA PHE A 75 -2.62 3.67 18.15
C PHE A 75 -3.50 3.55 16.91
N GLU A 76 -2.93 3.65 15.73
CA GLU A 76 -3.61 3.46 14.44
C GLU A 76 -4.31 2.10 14.36
N MET A 77 -3.63 1.03 14.77
CA MET A 77 -4.19 -0.32 14.81
C MET A 77 -5.39 -0.42 15.77
N ALA A 78 -5.28 0.17 16.95
CA ALA A 78 -6.38 0.18 17.93
C ALA A 78 -7.57 0.98 17.40
N LEU A 79 -7.34 2.17 16.84
CA LEU A 79 -8.37 3.01 16.22
C LEU A 79 -9.05 2.27 15.07
N SER A 80 -8.27 1.68 14.16
CA SER A 80 -8.80 0.91 13.02
C SER A 80 -9.66 -0.25 13.46
N ALA A 81 -9.29 -0.96 14.54
CA ALA A 81 -10.11 -2.04 15.08
C ALA A 81 -11.44 -1.55 15.66
N VAL A 82 -11.42 -0.43 16.41
CA VAL A 82 -12.64 0.19 16.95
C VAL A 82 -13.56 0.67 15.82
N VAL A 83 -13.00 1.33 14.82
CA VAL A 83 -13.75 1.81 13.64
C VAL A 83 -14.33 0.65 12.84
N LEU A 84 -13.57 -0.42 12.64
CA LEU A 84 -14.04 -1.63 11.96
C LEU A 84 -15.22 -2.27 12.70
N LEU A 85 -15.12 -2.43 14.02
CA LEU A 85 -16.21 -2.96 14.85
C LEU A 85 -17.41 -2.02 14.85
N GLY A 86 -17.17 -0.70 14.87
CA GLY A 86 -18.20 0.32 14.76
C GLY A 86 -19.00 0.21 13.47
N TRP A 87 -18.30 0.09 12.34
CA TRP A 87 -18.95 -0.08 11.04
C TRP A 87 -19.65 -1.42 10.86
N THR A 88 -19.12 -2.49 11.45
CA THR A 88 -19.66 -3.85 11.33
C THR A 88 -20.55 -4.19 12.52
N LEU A 89 -20.04 -4.92 13.50
CA LEU A 89 -20.80 -5.57 14.58
C LEU A 89 -21.63 -4.59 15.44
N PHE A 90 -21.24 -3.32 15.52
CA PHE A 90 -22.03 -2.31 16.24
C PHE A 90 -23.04 -1.57 15.35
N GLY A 91 -23.22 -2.02 14.10
CA GLY A 91 -24.30 -1.58 13.23
C GLY A 91 -24.15 -0.18 12.62
N GLY A 92 -22.95 0.41 12.63
CA GLY A 92 -22.73 1.73 12.04
C GLY A 92 -23.06 1.79 10.55
N LEU A 93 -22.66 0.77 9.78
CA LEU A 93 -22.97 0.69 8.36
C LEU A 93 -24.47 0.46 8.12
N ASP A 94 -25.12 -0.38 8.94
CA ASP A 94 -26.57 -0.59 8.87
C ASP A 94 -27.32 0.71 9.15
N THR A 95 -26.93 1.43 10.20
CA THR A 95 -27.55 2.72 10.56
C THR A 95 -27.41 3.74 9.43
N LEU A 96 -26.18 3.90 8.88
CA LEU A 96 -25.95 4.81 7.75
C LEU A 96 -26.79 4.43 6.53
N ASN A 97 -26.89 3.14 6.23
CA ASN A 97 -27.69 2.65 5.12
C ASN A 97 -29.18 2.95 5.32
N GLN A 98 -29.75 2.69 6.52
CA GLN A 98 -31.14 2.98 6.81
C GLN A 98 -31.47 4.48 6.73
N LEU A 99 -30.59 5.34 7.23
CA LEU A 99 -30.73 6.80 7.12
C LEU A 99 -30.78 7.26 5.66
N LEU A 100 -29.88 6.72 4.82
CA LEU A 100 -29.84 7.08 3.40
C LEU A 100 -31.01 6.49 2.61
N LEU A 101 -31.49 5.29 2.97
CA LEU A 101 -32.71 4.73 2.39
C LEU A 101 -33.95 5.58 2.73
N ALA A 102 -34.07 6.04 3.97
CA ALA A 102 -35.17 6.91 4.38
C ALA A 102 -35.13 8.28 3.67
N ALA A 103 -33.94 8.80 3.40
CA ALA A 103 -33.76 10.13 2.79
C ALA A 103 -33.89 10.12 1.26
N LEU A 104 -33.36 9.10 0.58
CA LEU A 104 -33.21 9.05 -0.88
C LEU A 104 -34.09 8.00 -1.56
N GLY A 105 -34.69 7.10 -0.77
CA GLY A 105 -35.33 5.90 -1.30
C GLY A 105 -34.33 4.88 -1.86
N PRO A 106 -34.78 3.67 -2.23
CA PRO A 106 -33.94 2.64 -2.81
C PRO A 106 -33.50 3.01 -4.24
N GLY A 107 -32.26 2.69 -4.60
CA GLY A 107 -31.76 2.88 -5.96
C GLY A 107 -30.27 3.21 -6.02
N MET A 108 -29.79 3.49 -7.24
CA MET A 108 -28.37 3.76 -7.50
C MET A 108 -27.85 4.97 -6.71
N TRP A 109 -28.64 6.04 -6.61
CA TRP A 109 -28.21 7.25 -5.89
C TRP A 109 -28.00 7.01 -4.38
N GLN A 110 -28.86 6.19 -3.77
CA GLN A 110 -28.70 5.80 -2.38
C GLN A 110 -27.44 4.96 -2.19
N GLN A 111 -27.16 4.02 -3.07
CA GLN A 111 -25.96 3.18 -3.01
C GLN A 111 -24.68 4.02 -3.19
N LEU A 112 -24.66 4.94 -4.14
CA LEU A 112 -23.53 5.86 -4.33
C LEU A 112 -23.34 6.80 -3.13
N ALA A 113 -24.44 7.29 -2.56
CA ALA A 113 -24.42 8.10 -1.35
C ALA A 113 -23.87 7.30 -0.15
N LEU A 114 -24.22 6.01 -0.04
CA LEU A 114 -23.70 5.13 1.02
C LEU A 114 -22.17 4.97 0.91
N VAL A 115 -21.66 4.66 -0.27
CA VAL A 115 -20.22 4.51 -0.48
C VAL A 115 -19.49 5.84 -0.28
N GLY A 116 -20.04 6.94 -0.80
CA GLY A 116 -19.47 8.28 -0.67
C GLY A 116 -19.44 8.77 0.79
N ALA A 117 -20.56 8.60 1.52
CA ALA A 117 -20.65 8.97 2.94
C ALA A 117 -19.72 8.11 3.81
N PHE A 118 -19.67 6.79 3.57
CA PHE A 118 -18.73 5.90 4.23
C PHE A 118 -17.29 6.35 4.03
N ALA A 119 -16.88 6.61 2.78
CA ALA A 119 -15.52 7.06 2.46
C ALA A 119 -15.18 8.41 3.10
N LEU A 120 -16.14 9.36 3.09
CA LEU A 120 -15.96 10.66 3.72
C LEU A 120 -15.79 10.55 5.24
N ILE A 121 -16.64 9.78 5.92
CA ILE A 121 -16.57 9.58 7.37
C ILE A 121 -15.26 8.88 7.75
N ALA A 122 -14.88 7.82 7.02
CA ALA A 122 -13.61 7.13 7.25
C ALA A 122 -12.41 8.08 7.08
N GLY A 123 -12.39 8.86 6.00
CA GLY A 123 -11.35 9.87 5.77
C GLY A 123 -11.27 10.93 6.87
N LEU A 124 -12.42 11.40 7.40
CA LEU A 124 -12.47 12.35 8.51
C LEU A 124 -11.95 11.74 9.83
N ILE A 125 -12.20 10.47 10.07
CA ILE A 125 -11.67 9.75 11.24
C ILE A 125 -10.14 9.62 11.17
N ASP A 126 -9.59 9.36 9.98
CA ASP A 126 -8.15 9.18 9.78
C ASP A 126 -7.37 10.52 9.76
N LEU A 127 -8.05 11.62 9.46
CA LEU A 127 -7.43 12.93 9.24
C LEU A 127 -6.57 13.44 10.42
N PRO A 128 -7.01 13.37 11.70
CA PRO A 128 -6.20 13.79 12.85
C PRO A 128 -4.89 13.00 12.96
N LEU A 129 -4.93 11.71 12.68
CA LEU A 129 -3.74 10.85 12.74
C LEU A 129 -2.77 11.17 11.60
N ALA A 130 -3.26 11.39 10.39
CA ALA A 130 -2.45 11.81 9.25
C ALA A 130 -1.75 13.16 9.50
N TRP A 131 -2.46 14.11 10.10
CA TRP A 131 -1.89 15.38 10.53
C TRP A 131 -0.80 15.18 11.59
N TYR A 132 -1.06 14.36 12.62
CA TYR A 132 -0.10 14.07 13.68
C TYR A 132 1.16 13.40 13.14
N GLN A 133 1.02 12.42 12.25
CA GLN A 133 2.17 11.77 11.59
C GLN A 133 3.02 12.79 10.84
N THR A 134 2.40 13.66 10.04
CA THR A 134 3.12 14.64 9.20
C THR A 134 3.77 15.74 10.05
N PHE A 135 2.99 16.43 10.89
CA PHE A 135 3.43 17.67 11.55
C PHE A 135 4.04 17.47 12.93
N VAL A 136 3.91 16.28 13.52
CA VAL A 136 4.54 15.95 14.80
C VAL A 136 5.67 14.95 14.61
N VAL A 137 5.38 13.77 14.03
CA VAL A 137 6.39 12.71 13.93
C VAL A 137 7.42 13.04 12.86
N GLU A 138 7.02 13.22 11.59
CA GLU A 138 7.96 13.51 10.50
C GLU A 138 8.70 14.84 10.73
N GLN A 139 8.01 15.85 11.29
CA GLN A 139 8.63 17.13 11.66
C GLN A 139 9.71 16.97 12.73
N ARG A 140 9.45 16.18 13.77
CA ARG A 140 10.42 15.90 14.85
C ARG A 140 11.73 15.31 14.35
N PHE A 141 11.67 14.48 13.32
CA PHE A 141 12.85 13.84 12.75
C PHE A 141 13.43 14.57 11.54
N GLY A 142 12.86 15.73 11.17
CA GLY A 142 13.36 16.60 10.09
C GLY A 142 12.99 16.13 8.69
N PHE A 143 12.00 15.25 8.55
CA PHE A 143 11.55 14.73 7.25
C PHE A 143 10.43 15.54 6.63
N ASN A 144 9.55 16.16 7.44
CA ASN A 144 8.47 16.98 6.92
C ASN A 144 8.99 18.28 6.32
N GLN A 145 8.58 18.56 5.09
CA GLN A 145 8.81 19.81 4.39
C GLN A 145 7.49 20.48 3.97
N MET A 146 6.37 19.88 4.34
CA MET A 146 5.05 20.41 3.99
C MET A 146 4.67 21.58 4.89
N THR A 147 4.15 22.65 4.29
CA THR A 147 3.37 23.65 4.99
C THR A 147 1.94 23.16 5.17
N LEU A 148 1.22 23.69 6.16
CA LEU A 148 -0.20 23.37 6.36
C LEU A 148 -1.04 23.71 5.11
N GLY A 149 -0.74 24.82 4.42
CA GLY A 149 -1.42 25.18 3.17
C GLY A 149 -1.20 24.18 2.04
N LEU A 150 0.02 23.65 1.89
CA LEU A 150 0.31 22.62 0.92
C LEU A 150 -0.42 21.31 1.27
N TRP A 151 -0.41 20.93 2.54
CA TRP A 151 -1.08 19.70 3.02
C TRP A 151 -2.60 19.77 2.79
N LEU A 152 -3.25 20.89 3.11
CA LEU A 152 -4.68 21.11 2.85
C LEU A 152 -4.99 21.13 1.34
N SER A 153 -4.12 21.75 0.53
CA SER A 153 -4.26 21.74 -0.94
C SER A 153 -4.17 20.31 -1.50
N ASP A 154 -3.22 19.52 -1.00
CA ASP A 154 -3.06 18.13 -1.44
C ASP A 154 -4.24 17.26 -0.96
N LEU A 155 -4.76 17.49 0.24
CA LEU A 155 -5.96 16.83 0.76
C LEU A 155 -7.17 17.13 -0.13
N PHE A 156 -7.41 18.40 -0.46
CA PHE A 156 -8.52 18.78 -1.34
C PHE A 156 -8.38 18.18 -2.73
N LYS A 157 -7.20 18.28 -3.35
CA LYS A 157 -6.93 17.72 -4.67
C LYS A 157 -7.10 16.20 -4.69
N SER A 158 -6.55 15.50 -3.70
CA SER A 158 -6.65 14.04 -3.62
C SER A 158 -8.10 13.58 -3.44
N THR A 159 -8.88 14.28 -2.59
CA THR A 159 -10.30 14.01 -2.41
C THR A 159 -11.09 14.27 -3.69
N ALA A 160 -10.84 15.40 -4.36
CA ALA A 160 -11.52 15.75 -5.61
C ALA A 160 -11.20 14.76 -6.74
N VAL A 161 -9.91 14.43 -6.94
CA VAL A 161 -9.48 13.44 -7.94
C VAL A 161 -10.01 12.05 -7.58
N GLY A 162 -9.96 11.67 -6.30
CA GLY A 162 -10.51 10.42 -5.80
C GLY A 162 -12.02 10.29 -6.05
N ALA A 163 -12.79 11.34 -5.79
CA ALA A 163 -14.22 11.36 -6.07
C ALA A 163 -14.51 11.34 -7.57
N LEU A 164 -13.80 12.16 -8.37
CA LEU A 164 -13.98 12.25 -9.82
C LEU A 164 -13.72 10.92 -10.54
N ILE A 165 -12.76 10.14 -10.06
CA ILE A 165 -12.41 8.84 -10.64
C ILE A 165 -13.17 7.72 -9.94
N GLY A 166 -13.22 7.75 -8.62
CA GLY A 166 -13.75 6.65 -7.80
C GLY A 166 -15.27 6.51 -7.92
N LEU A 167 -16.04 7.61 -7.89
CA LEU A 167 -17.50 7.50 -7.98
C LEU A 167 -17.99 6.88 -9.30
N PRO A 168 -17.48 7.26 -10.49
CA PRO A 168 -17.84 6.56 -11.74
C PRO A 168 -17.45 5.09 -11.76
N VAL A 169 -16.28 4.73 -11.21
CA VAL A 169 -15.83 3.34 -11.11
C VAL A 169 -16.77 2.53 -10.21
N VAL A 170 -17.11 3.06 -9.04
CA VAL A 170 -18.07 2.43 -8.12
C VAL A 170 -19.45 2.34 -8.76
N ALA A 171 -19.93 3.41 -9.41
CA ALA A 171 -21.22 3.41 -10.09
C ALA A 171 -21.30 2.30 -11.16
N LEU A 172 -20.26 2.11 -11.93
CA LEU A 172 -20.23 1.06 -12.95
C LEU A 172 -20.18 -0.35 -12.33
N ILE A 173 -19.41 -0.54 -11.26
CA ILE A 173 -19.38 -1.83 -10.54
C ILE A 173 -20.77 -2.15 -9.97
N LEU A 174 -21.41 -1.20 -9.28
CA LEU A 174 -22.74 -1.38 -8.72
C LEU A 174 -23.81 -1.62 -9.81
N TRP A 175 -23.68 -0.93 -10.96
CA TRP A 175 -24.56 -1.17 -12.10
C TRP A 175 -24.39 -2.59 -12.67
N LEU A 176 -23.14 -3.09 -12.77
CA LEU A 176 -22.86 -4.46 -13.19
C LEU A 176 -23.42 -5.48 -12.18
N MET A 177 -23.31 -5.21 -10.87
CA MET A 177 -23.87 -6.06 -9.82
C MET A 177 -25.38 -6.24 -9.99
N GLY A 178 -26.10 -5.15 -10.27
CA GLY A 178 -27.57 -5.19 -10.41
C GLY A 178 -28.06 -5.63 -11.78
N SER A 179 -27.24 -5.56 -12.87
CA SER A 179 -27.74 -5.68 -14.25
C SER A 179 -27.12 -6.81 -15.06
N ALA A 180 -25.93 -7.31 -14.72
CA ALA A 180 -25.18 -8.25 -15.54
C ALA A 180 -25.44 -9.74 -15.22
N GLY A 181 -26.48 -10.05 -14.43
CA GLY A 181 -26.87 -11.41 -14.08
C GLY A 181 -25.85 -12.13 -13.18
N SER A 182 -25.86 -13.46 -13.16
CA SER A 182 -25.05 -14.27 -12.23
C SER A 182 -23.53 -14.16 -12.45
N LEU A 183 -23.08 -13.71 -13.62
CA LEU A 183 -21.67 -13.52 -13.96
C LEU A 183 -21.21 -12.07 -13.83
N TRP A 184 -21.95 -11.20 -13.16
CA TRP A 184 -21.59 -9.80 -12.96
C TRP A 184 -20.18 -9.61 -12.40
N TRP A 185 -19.74 -10.46 -11.49
CA TRP A 185 -18.43 -10.42 -10.88
C TRP A 185 -17.29 -10.58 -11.90
N LEU A 186 -17.49 -11.35 -12.97
CA LEU A 186 -16.51 -11.53 -14.03
C LEU A 186 -16.43 -10.28 -14.90
N TRP A 187 -17.55 -9.65 -15.23
CA TRP A 187 -17.61 -8.38 -15.95
C TRP A 187 -16.99 -7.24 -15.12
N ALA A 188 -17.31 -7.16 -13.83
CA ALA A 188 -16.74 -6.21 -12.91
C ALA A 188 -15.21 -6.39 -12.76
N TRP A 189 -14.75 -7.64 -12.69
CA TRP A 189 -13.32 -7.94 -12.71
C TRP A 189 -12.64 -7.51 -14.03
N GLY A 190 -13.22 -7.82 -15.16
CA GLY A 190 -12.68 -7.41 -16.47
C GLY A 190 -12.59 -5.89 -16.60
N PHE A 191 -13.61 -5.17 -16.18
CA PHE A 191 -13.59 -3.70 -16.10
C PHE A 191 -12.47 -3.22 -15.15
N TRP A 192 -12.38 -3.79 -13.94
CA TRP A 192 -11.36 -3.46 -12.94
C TRP A 192 -9.95 -3.66 -13.48
N MET A 193 -9.71 -4.74 -14.26
CA MET A 193 -8.41 -4.96 -14.92
C MET A 193 -8.12 -3.86 -15.93
N GLY A 194 -9.06 -3.59 -16.83
CA GLY A 194 -8.92 -2.53 -17.84
C GLY A 194 -8.68 -1.16 -17.21
N PHE A 195 -9.39 -0.85 -16.13
CA PHE A 195 -9.22 0.38 -15.38
C PHE A 195 -7.82 0.48 -14.74
N ASN A 196 -7.31 -0.58 -14.11
CA ASN A 196 -5.96 -0.57 -13.54
C ASN A 196 -4.86 -0.40 -14.61
N LEU A 197 -5.00 -1.06 -15.77
CA LEU A 197 -4.08 -0.88 -16.89
C LEU A 197 -4.15 0.56 -17.44
N LEU A 198 -5.34 1.14 -17.53
CA LEU A 198 -5.50 2.55 -17.90
C LEU A 198 -4.83 3.49 -16.91
N LEU A 199 -5.00 3.25 -15.59
CA LEU A 199 -4.36 4.06 -14.54
C LEU A 199 -2.84 4.01 -14.63
N MET A 200 -2.22 2.89 -14.99
CA MET A 200 -0.76 2.80 -15.17
C MET A 200 -0.23 3.79 -16.22
N VAL A 201 -1.06 4.18 -17.19
CA VAL A 201 -0.71 5.17 -18.21
C VAL A 201 -1.14 6.57 -17.80
N VAL A 202 -2.34 6.71 -17.28
CA VAL A 202 -2.96 8.00 -16.92
C VAL A 202 -2.30 8.63 -15.69
N TYR A 203 -1.97 7.82 -14.68
CA TYR A 203 -1.41 8.32 -13.42
C TYR A 203 -0.14 9.15 -13.62
N PRO A 204 0.94 8.66 -14.27
CA PRO A 204 2.18 9.42 -14.42
C PRO A 204 2.09 10.62 -15.35
N THR A 205 1.05 10.67 -16.21
CA THR A 205 0.91 11.70 -17.25
C THR A 205 -0.08 12.79 -16.88
N LEU A 206 -1.15 12.46 -16.15
CA LEU A 206 -2.23 13.40 -15.82
C LEU A 206 -2.39 13.62 -14.33
N ILE A 207 -2.30 12.56 -13.49
CA ILE A 207 -2.59 12.67 -12.06
C ILE A 207 -1.36 13.17 -11.28
N ALA A 208 -0.21 12.53 -11.45
CA ALA A 208 1.01 12.89 -10.72
C ALA A 208 1.43 14.37 -10.93
N PRO A 209 1.28 14.98 -12.13
CA PRO A 209 1.59 16.40 -12.35
C PRO A 209 0.68 17.39 -11.60
N LEU A 210 -0.48 16.97 -11.10
CA LEU A 210 -1.34 17.82 -10.24
C LEU A 210 -0.70 18.07 -8.87
N PHE A 211 0.17 17.17 -8.43
CA PHE A 211 0.80 17.18 -7.12
C PHE A 211 2.27 17.61 -7.19
N ASN A 212 3.02 17.15 -8.17
CA ASN A 212 4.47 17.36 -8.28
C ASN A 212 4.83 18.00 -9.62
N LYS A 213 5.94 18.73 -9.63
CA LYS A 213 6.55 19.24 -10.86
C LYS A 213 7.57 18.22 -11.35
N PHE A 214 7.52 17.95 -12.66
CA PHE A 214 8.45 17.06 -13.35
C PHE A 214 9.26 17.90 -14.34
N GLN A 215 10.58 17.82 -14.25
CA GLN A 215 11.49 18.49 -15.16
C GLN A 215 12.40 17.46 -15.84
N PRO A 216 12.80 17.65 -17.10
CA PRO A 216 13.83 16.80 -17.69
C PRO A 216 15.12 16.84 -16.86
N LEU A 217 15.85 15.72 -16.80
CA LEU A 217 17.17 15.67 -16.15
C LEU A 217 18.11 16.61 -16.90
N ALA A 218 18.59 17.64 -16.18
CA ALA A 218 19.42 18.71 -16.77
C ALA A 218 20.92 18.36 -16.81
N ASP A 219 21.38 17.45 -15.93
CA ASP A 219 22.78 17.00 -15.90
C ASP A 219 23.06 16.09 -17.11
N GLU A 220 23.71 16.63 -18.13
CA GLU A 220 24.01 15.91 -19.36
C GLU A 220 25.01 14.76 -19.14
N SER A 221 25.92 14.86 -18.16
CA SER A 221 26.88 13.80 -17.84
C SER A 221 26.18 12.60 -17.22
N LEU A 222 25.29 12.83 -16.24
CA LEU A 222 24.46 11.80 -15.62
C LEU A 222 23.47 11.21 -16.63
N LYS A 223 22.90 12.05 -17.47
CA LYS A 223 21.97 11.62 -18.53
C LYS A 223 22.65 10.70 -19.53
N ALA A 224 23.87 11.03 -19.99
CA ALA A 224 24.65 10.18 -20.89
C ALA A 224 24.97 8.83 -20.21
N ARG A 225 25.39 8.85 -18.95
CA ARG A 225 25.72 7.65 -18.16
C ARG A 225 24.51 6.74 -17.99
N VAL A 226 23.37 7.29 -17.57
CA VAL A 226 22.11 6.56 -17.41
C VAL A 226 21.62 5.99 -18.75
N THR A 227 21.73 6.77 -19.83
CA THR A 227 21.34 6.31 -21.17
C THR A 227 22.20 5.15 -21.64
N ALA A 228 23.53 5.21 -21.42
CA ALA A 228 24.44 4.13 -21.75
C ALA A 228 24.13 2.84 -20.96
N LEU A 229 23.84 2.96 -19.66
CA LEU A 229 23.38 1.82 -18.85
C LEU A 229 22.09 1.21 -19.41
N MET A 230 21.08 2.03 -19.70
CA MET A 230 19.81 1.56 -20.26
C MET A 230 20.01 0.81 -21.59
N GLN A 231 20.87 1.33 -22.47
CA GLN A 231 21.20 0.70 -23.75
C GLN A 231 21.88 -0.66 -23.54
N ARG A 232 22.87 -0.75 -22.62
CA ARG A 232 23.51 -2.04 -22.26
C ARG A 232 22.51 -3.06 -21.74
N CYS A 233 21.53 -2.61 -20.95
CA CYS A 233 20.47 -3.47 -20.39
C CYS A 233 19.34 -3.79 -21.38
N GLY A 234 19.38 -3.28 -22.62
CA GLY A 234 18.31 -3.44 -23.62
C GLY A 234 16.99 -2.78 -23.20
N PHE A 235 17.09 -1.66 -22.44
CA PHE A 235 15.95 -0.89 -21.98
C PHE A 235 15.89 0.45 -22.71
N SER A 236 14.68 0.88 -23.08
CA SER A 236 14.43 2.20 -23.63
C SER A 236 13.39 2.93 -22.80
N ALA A 237 13.65 4.20 -22.50
CA ALA A 237 12.71 5.09 -21.83
C ALA A 237 12.49 6.35 -22.70
N LYS A 238 11.26 6.89 -22.65
CA LYS A 238 10.89 8.12 -23.36
C LYS A 238 11.52 9.39 -22.77
N GLY A 239 12.09 9.29 -21.55
CA GLY A 239 12.76 10.41 -20.89
C GLY A 239 13.17 10.11 -19.48
N LEU A 240 14.10 10.93 -19.01
CA LEU A 240 14.60 10.95 -17.65
C LEU A 240 14.11 12.24 -16.99
N PHE A 241 13.41 12.12 -15.87
CA PHE A 241 12.77 13.24 -15.20
C PHE A 241 13.22 13.36 -13.75
N VAL A 242 13.23 14.58 -13.27
CA VAL A 242 13.42 14.93 -11.85
C VAL A 242 12.10 15.46 -11.31
N MET A 243 11.66 14.90 -10.18
CA MET A 243 10.46 15.31 -9.46
C MET A 243 10.85 16.13 -8.22
N ASP A 244 10.10 17.19 -7.92
CA ASP A 244 10.26 18.06 -6.75
C ASP A 244 9.80 17.40 -5.43
N GLY A 245 10.32 16.21 -5.12
CA GLY A 245 9.99 15.45 -3.91
C GLY A 245 10.32 16.20 -2.63
N SER A 246 11.42 16.94 -2.62
CA SER A 246 11.87 17.76 -1.49
C SER A 246 10.87 18.80 -1.00
N ARG A 247 9.90 19.15 -1.81
CA ARG A 247 8.81 20.05 -1.41
C ARG A 247 7.91 19.46 -0.32
N ARG A 248 7.89 18.13 -0.19
CA ARG A 248 7.04 17.40 0.77
C ARG A 248 7.83 16.65 1.81
N SER A 249 8.92 16.01 1.40
CA SER A 249 9.71 15.17 2.28
C SER A 249 11.18 15.18 1.88
N GLN A 250 12.06 14.94 2.86
CA GLN A 250 13.49 14.72 2.62
C GLN A 250 13.82 13.28 2.19
N HIS A 251 12.84 12.38 2.22
CA HIS A 251 13.08 11.00 1.81
C HIS A 251 13.49 10.91 0.33
N ALA A 252 14.59 10.18 0.09
CA ALA A 252 15.11 9.94 -1.25
C ALA A 252 14.46 8.72 -1.89
N ASN A 253 14.15 8.82 -3.20
CA ASN A 253 13.60 7.71 -3.98
C ASN A 253 13.85 7.90 -5.49
N ALA A 254 13.75 6.79 -6.25
CA ALA A 254 13.64 6.77 -7.70
C ALA A 254 12.68 5.66 -8.13
N TYR A 255 12.04 5.81 -9.28
CA TYR A 255 11.14 4.78 -9.77
C TYR A 255 10.98 4.82 -11.29
N PHE A 256 10.62 3.65 -11.84
CA PHE A 256 10.14 3.54 -13.22
C PHE A 256 8.62 3.66 -13.28
N THR A 257 8.12 4.33 -14.30
CA THR A 257 6.68 4.46 -14.52
C THR A 257 6.37 4.39 -16.02
N GLY A 258 5.09 4.18 -16.34
CA GLY A 258 4.61 4.05 -17.71
C GLY A 258 4.71 2.62 -18.23
N PHE A 259 4.11 2.39 -19.40
CA PHE A 259 3.99 1.06 -20.03
C PHE A 259 4.47 1.10 -21.48
N GLY A 260 5.05 0.00 -21.96
CA GLY A 260 5.52 -0.13 -23.35
C GLY A 260 6.52 0.97 -23.73
N ALA A 261 6.23 1.70 -24.81
CA ALA A 261 7.04 2.80 -25.31
C ALA A 261 6.94 4.10 -24.48
N ALA A 262 6.00 4.19 -23.53
CA ALA A 262 5.79 5.36 -22.67
C ALA A 262 6.54 5.29 -21.34
N LYS A 263 7.46 4.36 -21.17
CA LYS A 263 8.27 4.21 -19.95
C LYS A 263 9.07 5.48 -19.67
N ARG A 264 9.13 5.87 -18.39
CA ARG A 264 9.90 7.02 -17.87
C ARG A 264 10.69 6.60 -16.65
N VAL A 265 11.85 7.19 -16.47
CA VAL A 265 12.62 7.13 -15.22
C VAL A 265 12.39 8.43 -14.49
N VAL A 266 12.02 8.35 -13.23
CA VAL A 266 11.80 9.52 -12.38
C VAL A 266 12.70 9.43 -11.16
N PHE A 267 13.57 10.42 -11.01
CA PHE A 267 14.38 10.62 -9.83
C PHE A 267 13.74 11.68 -8.93
N TYR A 268 13.77 11.46 -7.62
CA TYR A 268 13.50 12.55 -6.68
C TYR A 268 14.69 13.49 -6.66
N ASP A 269 14.43 14.78 -6.57
CA ASP A 269 15.50 15.78 -6.42
C ASP A 269 16.33 15.57 -5.14
N THR A 270 15.72 15.01 -4.09
CA THR A 270 16.41 14.56 -2.87
C THR A 270 17.45 13.48 -3.16
N LEU A 271 17.14 12.47 -3.97
CA LEU A 271 18.06 11.39 -4.33
C LEU A 271 19.28 11.91 -5.08
N LEU A 272 19.07 12.78 -6.07
CA LEU A 272 20.16 13.33 -6.87
C LEU A 272 21.10 14.27 -6.07
N ARG A 273 20.62 14.83 -4.96
CA ARG A 273 21.46 15.63 -4.04
C ARG A 273 22.33 14.79 -3.12
N GLN A 274 21.91 13.56 -2.84
CA GLN A 274 22.53 12.67 -1.86
C GLN A 274 23.51 11.69 -2.51
N LEU A 275 23.22 11.22 -3.71
CA LEU A 275 23.98 10.18 -4.39
C LEU A 275 24.93 10.76 -5.44
N SER A 276 26.12 10.18 -5.52
CA SER A 276 27.05 10.41 -6.63
C SER A 276 26.51 9.82 -7.95
N PRO A 277 27.00 10.27 -9.11
CA PRO A 277 26.57 9.73 -10.40
C PRO A 277 26.74 8.20 -10.54
N GLY A 278 27.78 7.61 -9.91
CA GLY A 278 27.99 6.17 -9.90
C GLY A 278 26.94 5.44 -9.05
N GLU A 279 26.62 6.00 -7.88
CA GLU A 279 25.58 5.46 -7.01
C GLU A 279 24.20 5.55 -7.66
N VAL A 280 23.88 6.65 -8.35
CA VAL A 280 22.62 6.77 -9.12
C VAL A 280 22.55 5.73 -10.23
N GLU A 281 23.66 5.48 -10.96
CA GLU A 281 23.74 4.42 -11.97
C GLU A 281 23.50 3.05 -11.34
N ALA A 282 24.07 2.75 -10.17
CA ALA A 282 23.92 1.47 -9.48
C ALA A 282 22.46 1.25 -8.97
N VAL A 283 21.83 2.28 -8.42
CA VAL A 283 20.41 2.23 -8.05
C VAL A 283 19.54 2.00 -9.28
N LEU A 284 19.82 2.68 -10.40
CA LEU A 284 19.08 2.46 -11.63
C LEU A 284 19.29 1.06 -12.20
N ALA A 285 20.51 0.50 -12.09
CA ALA A 285 20.79 -0.87 -12.50
C ALA A 285 19.98 -1.88 -11.68
N HIS A 286 19.78 -1.63 -10.37
CA HIS A 286 18.91 -2.42 -9.51
C HIS A 286 17.45 -2.37 -10.01
N GLU A 287 16.93 -1.18 -10.30
CA GLU A 287 15.57 -1.02 -10.84
C GLU A 287 15.43 -1.71 -12.21
N LEU A 288 16.46 -1.65 -13.07
CA LEU A 288 16.47 -2.38 -14.34
C LEU A 288 16.49 -3.91 -14.13
N GLY A 289 17.06 -4.39 -13.03
CA GLY A 289 16.99 -5.79 -12.61
C GLY A 289 15.55 -6.27 -12.42
N HIS A 290 14.72 -5.48 -11.74
CA HIS A 290 13.28 -5.77 -11.62
C HIS A 290 12.60 -5.88 -12.97
N PHE A 291 12.96 -5.01 -13.91
CA PHE A 291 12.43 -5.05 -15.27
C PHE A 291 12.93 -6.29 -16.05
N LYS A 292 14.24 -6.59 -16.01
CA LYS A 292 14.86 -7.72 -16.69
C LYS A 292 14.25 -9.05 -16.29
N HIS A 293 14.03 -9.24 -14.98
CA HIS A 293 13.43 -10.44 -14.40
C HIS A 293 11.90 -10.46 -14.45
N ARG A 294 11.28 -9.43 -15.07
CA ARG A 294 9.82 -9.30 -15.24
C ARG A 294 9.06 -9.32 -13.89
N HIS A 295 9.66 -8.80 -12.80
CA HIS A 295 9.05 -8.80 -11.48
C HIS A 295 7.72 -8.06 -11.47
N ILE A 296 7.64 -6.92 -12.17
CA ILE A 296 6.41 -6.14 -12.31
C ILE A 296 5.31 -6.97 -12.99
N THR A 297 5.63 -7.67 -14.08
CA THR A 297 4.66 -8.53 -14.79
C THR A 297 4.20 -9.68 -13.92
N LYS A 298 5.13 -10.39 -13.25
CA LYS A 298 4.81 -11.50 -12.32
C LYS A 298 3.88 -11.04 -11.21
N ARG A 299 4.19 -9.89 -10.60
CA ARG A 299 3.37 -9.27 -9.55
C ARG A 299 1.99 -8.88 -10.07
N MET A 300 1.92 -8.31 -11.26
CA MET A 300 0.67 -7.90 -11.91
C MET A 300 -0.24 -9.11 -12.18
N VAL A 301 0.30 -10.19 -12.75
CA VAL A 301 -0.45 -11.44 -13.00
C VAL A 301 -0.97 -12.03 -11.68
N GLY A 302 -0.14 -12.07 -10.65
CA GLY A 302 -0.55 -12.54 -9.33
C GLY A 302 -1.69 -11.70 -8.71
N LEU A 303 -1.58 -10.37 -8.81
CA LEU A 303 -2.64 -9.46 -8.32
C LEU A 303 -3.93 -9.62 -9.13
N PHE A 304 -3.85 -9.82 -10.43
CA PHE A 304 -5.02 -10.04 -11.29
C PHE A 304 -5.70 -11.37 -10.97
N ALA A 305 -4.93 -12.44 -10.76
CA ALA A 305 -5.49 -13.72 -10.34
C ALA A 305 -6.15 -13.64 -8.96
N MET A 306 -5.52 -12.94 -8.01
CA MET A 306 -6.10 -12.73 -6.68
C MET A 306 -7.37 -11.88 -6.72
N SER A 307 -7.39 -10.81 -7.53
CA SER A 307 -8.58 -9.99 -7.68
C SER A 307 -9.72 -10.76 -8.35
N LEU A 308 -9.43 -11.66 -9.32
CA LEU A 308 -10.42 -12.55 -9.89
C LEU A 308 -11.07 -13.42 -8.80
N ALA A 309 -10.26 -14.05 -7.96
CA ALA A 309 -10.75 -14.83 -6.83
C ALA A 309 -11.55 -13.95 -5.84
N GLY A 310 -11.11 -12.71 -5.60
CA GLY A 310 -11.82 -11.74 -4.77
C GLY A 310 -13.19 -11.36 -5.33
N PHE A 311 -13.28 -11.04 -6.63
CA PHE A 311 -14.56 -10.75 -7.27
C PHE A 311 -15.51 -11.97 -7.30
N ALA A 312 -14.98 -13.17 -7.56
CA ALA A 312 -15.76 -14.40 -7.50
C ALA A 312 -16.29 -14.66 -6.08
N LEU A 313 -15.46 -14.44 -5.06
CA LEU A 313 -15.86 -14.56 -3.65
C LEU A 313 -16.91 -13.51 -3.29
N LEU A 314 -16.74 -12.24 -3.70
CA LEU A 314 -17.75 -11.20 -3.52
C LEU A 314 -19.05 -11.57 -4.22
N GLY A 315 -18.98 -12.11 -5.44
CA GLY A 315 -20.14 -12.59 -6.19
C GLY A 315 -20.95 -13.64 -5.44
N TRP A 316 -20.25 -14.55 -4.77
CA TRP A 316 -20.91 -15.56 -3.92
C TRP A 316 -21.41 -14.97 -2.60
N LEU A 317 -20.60 -14.17 -1.89
CA LEU A 317 -20.96 -13.60 -0.59
C LEU A 317 -22.14 -12.63 -0.68
N SER A 318 -22.26 -11.87 -1.78
CA SER A 318 -23.35 -10.93 -1.98
C SER A 318 -24.75 -11.59 -2.00
N THR A 319 -24.80 -12.90 -2.23
CA THR A 319 -26.06 -13.70 -2.20
C THR A 319 -26.35 -14.34 -0.84
N GLN A 320 -25.43 -14.22 0.13
CA GLN A 320 -25.50 -14.93 1.41
C GLN A 320 -26.00 -14.01 2.53
N VAL A 321 -27.22 -14.22 3.01
CA VAL A 321 -27.81 -13.45 4.12
C VAL A 321 -26.91 -13.46 5.36
N TRP A 322 -26.31 -14.62 5.69
CA TRP A 322 -25.44 -14.78 6.85
C TRP A 322 -24.18 -13.89 6.77
N PHE A 323 -23.72 -13.52 5.58
CA PHE A 323 -22.58 -12.62 5.40
C PHE A 323 -22.89 -11.21 5.93
N PHE A 324 -24.08 -10.68 5.60
CA PHE A 324 -24.52 -9.37 6.08
C PHE A 324 -24.83 -9.41 7.58
N THR A 325 -25.69 -10.33 8.00
CA THR A 325 -26.16 -10.41 9.39
C THR A 325 -25.04 -10.80 10.35
N GLY A 326 -24.08 -11.62 9.91
CA GLY A 326 -22.89 -11.96 10.67
C GLY A 326 -21.90 -10.79 10.87
N LEU A 327 -22.01 -9.74 10.04
CA LEU A 327 -21.27 -8.49 10.18
C LEU A 327 -22.15 -7.32 10.70
N GLY A 328 -23.30 -7.61 11.32
CA GLY A 328 -24.14 -6.62 11.99
C GLY A 328 -24.97 -5.75 11.05
N VAL A 329 -25.18 -6.17 9.79
CA VAL A 329 -25.96 -5.44 8.80
C VAL A 329 -27.18 -6.24 8.38
N ARG A 330 -28.32 -5.59 8.25
CA ARG A 330 -29.58 -6.19 7.80
C ARG A 330 -29.74 -5.98 6.29
N PRO A 331 -29.63 -7.04 5.47
CA PRO A 331 -29.88 -6.90 4.05
C PRO A 331 -31.36 -6.63 3.80
N GLN A 332 -31.68 -5.82 2.81
CA GLN A 332 -33.04 -5.59 2.37
C GLN A 332 -33.54 -6.84 1.61
N ILE A 333 -34.41 -7.58 2.22
CA ILE A 333 -35.04 -8.78 1.62
C ILE A 333 -36.53 -8.45 1.39
N SER A 334 -36.97 -8.46 0.14
CA SER A 334 -38.39 -8.39 -0.16
C SER A 334 -39.03 -9.77 0.05
N LEU A 335 -40.02 -9.84 0.93
CA LEU A 335 -40.87 -11.03 1.08
C LEU A 335 -41.96 -11.08 0.01
N ASP A 336 -42.18 -9.97 -0.69
CA ASP A 336 -43.13 -9.87 -1.78
C ASP A 336 -42.37 -9.86 -3.12
N PRO A 337 -42.52 -10.88 -3.97
CA PRO A 337 -41.87 -10.92 -5.28
C PRO A 337 -42.31 -9.78 -6.22
N ALA A 338 -43.45 -9.12 -5.95
CA ALA A 338 -43.94 -7.98 -6.72
C ALA A 338 -43.29 -6.66 -6.32
N LEU A 339 -42.64 -6.59 -5.14
CA LEU A 339 -41.91 -5.43 -4.67
C LEU A 339 -40.42 -5.66 -4.91
N ALA A 340 -39.80 -4.84 -5.77
CA ALA A 340 -38.36 -4.87 -5.92
C ALA A 340 -37.66 -4.57 -4.58
N ALA A 341 -36.90 -5.53 -4.05
CA ALA A 341 -36.08 -5.30 -2.86
C ALA A 341 -35.09 -4.14 -3.15
N ALA A 342 -34.80 -3.32 -2.14
CA ALA A 342 -33.73 -2.36 -2.27
C ALA A 342 -32.41 -3.11 -2.53
N PRO A 343 -31.59 -2.64 -3.47
CA PRO A 343 -30.33 -3.33 -3.79
C PRO A 343 -29.35 -3.30 -2.61
N ASN A 344 -28.72 -4.45 -2.35
CA ASN A 344 -27.74 -4.62 -1.27
C ASN A 344 -26.28 -4.54 -1.78
N ASP A 345 -26.07 -4.15 -3.03
CA ASP A 345 -24.78 -4.26 -3.71
C ASP A 345 -23.69 -3.41 -3.04
N ALA A 346 -24.03 -2.15 -2.70
CA ALA A 346 -23.10 -1.27 -1.98
C ALA A 346 -22.78 -1.80 -0.58
N LEU A 347 -23.74 -2.38 0.14
CA LEU A 347 -23.52 -3.03 1.44
C LEU A 347 -22.57 -4.23 1.28
N ALA A 348 -22.82 -5.10 0.30
CA ALA A 348 -21.97 -6.27 0.02
C ALA A 348 -20.54 -5.83 -0.29
N LEU A 349 -20.38 -4.82 -1.15
CA LEU A 349 -19.08 -4.27 -1.51
C LEU A 349 -18.34 -3.70 -0.29
N LEU A 350 -18.99 -2.86 0.51
CA LEU A 350 -18.38 -2.25 1.70
C LEU A 350 -18.04 -3.28 2.77
N LEU A 351 -18.92 -4.22 3.07
CA LEU A 351 -18.66 -5.30 4.02
C LEU A 351 -17.50 -6.20 3.55
N PHE A 352 -17.42 -6.49 2.26
CA PHE A 352 -16.32 -7.25 1.68
C PHE A 352 -14.98 -6.50 1.83
N LEU A 353 -14.96 -5.20 1.54
CA LEU A 353 -13.77 -4.36 1.70
C LEU A 353 -13.34 -4.22 3.18
N LEU A 354 -14.30 -4.18 4.12
CA LEU A 354 -14.03 -4.14 5.56
C LEU A 354 -13.53 -5.48 6.11
N ALA A 355 -14.10 -6.59 5.67
CA ALA A 355 -13.76 -7.90 6.21
C ALA A 355 -12.48 -8.51 5.61
N THR A 356 -12.23 -8.30 4.31
CA THR A 356 -11.10 -8.91 3.60
C THR A 356 -9.74 -8.64 4.25
N PRO A 357 -9.39 -7.42 4.71
CA PRO A 357 -8.10 -7.14 5.35
C PRO A 357 -7.85 -7.95 6.63
N VAL A 358 -8.90 -8.33 7.36
CA VAL A 358 -8.79 -9.13 8.58
C VAL A 358 -8.24 -10.52 8.26
N PHE A 359 -8.72 -11.13 7.18
CA PHE A 359 -8.30 -12.47 6.77
C PHE A 359 -7.02 -12.45 5.93
N SER A 360 -6.87 -11.49 5.02
CA SER A 360 -5.71 -11.39 4.13
C SER A 360 -4.41 -11.03 4.88
N PHE A 361 -4.51 -10.48 6.09
CA PHE A 361 -3.36 -10.21 6.95
C PHE A 361 -2.48 -11.45 7.15
N PHE A 362 -3.07 -12.62 7.33
CA PHE A 362 -2.33 -13.86 7.59
C PHE A 362 -1.56 -14.38 6.35
N VAL A 363 -1.91 -13.90 5.17
CA VAL A 363 -1.24 -14.27 3.91
C VAL A 363 -0.12 -13.27 3.55
N SER A 364 -0.10 -12.09 4.17
CA SER A 364 0.85 -11.01 3.86
C SER A 364 2.34 -11.41 3.92
N PRO A 365 2.81 -12.27 4.86
CA PRO A 365 4.22 -12.69 4.89
C PRO A 365 4.65 -13.47 3.64
N VAL A 366 3.75 -14.18 2.98
CA VAL A 366 4.07 -14.90 1.73
C VAL A 366 4.49 -13.89 0.65
N PHE A 367 3.74 -12.79 0.51
CA PHE A 367 4.08 -11.74 -0.45
C PHE A 367 5.35 -10.98 -0.08
N ALA A 368 5.59 -10.75 1.22
CA ALA A 368 6.84 -10.16 1.70
C ALA A 368 8.05 -11.03 1.30
N GLN A 369 7.99 -12.34 1.52
CA GLN A 369 9.06 -13.27 1.15
C GLN A 369 9.28 -13.35 -0.36
N LEU A 370 8.21 -13.37 -1.16
CA LEU A 370 8.32 -13.34 -2.62
C LEU A 370 8.99 -12.04 -3.11
N SER A 371 8.60 -10.90 -2.53
CA SER A 371 9.22 -9.61 -2.85
C SER A 371 10.71 -9.60 -2.52
N ARG A 372 11.12 -10.11 -1.35
CA ARG A 372 12.54 -10.19 -0.94
C ARG A 372 13.39 -11.02 -1.89
N ARG A 373 12.86 -12.09 -2.45
CA ARG A 373 13.56 -12.87 -3.50
C ARG A 373 13.85 -12.02 -4.73
N HIS A 374 12.86 -11.23 -5.17
CA HIS A 374 13.00 -10.33 -6.31
C HIS A 374 14.05 -9.24 -6.04
N GLU A 375 14.17 -8.75 -4.79
CA GLU A 375 15.21 -7.79 -4.41
C GLU A 375 16.62 -8.36 -4.57
N PHE A 376 16.85 -9.60 -4.11
CA PHE A 376 18.15 -10.25 -4.29
C PHE A 376 18.49 -10.52 -5.76
N GLU A 377 17.50 -10.87 -6.59
CA GLU A 377 17.70 -11.01 -8.04
C GLU A 377 18.05 -9.67 -8.69
N ALA A 378 17.42 -8.57 -8.24
CA ALA A 378 17.71 -7.23 -8.73
C ALA A 378 19.09 -6.73 -8.26
N ASP A 379 19.49 -7.01 -7.01
CA ASP A 379 20.82 -6.69 -6.49
C ASP A 379 21.93 -7.42 -7.26
N ALA A 380 21.76 -8.71 -7.51
CA ALA A 380 22.71 -9.50 -8.29
C ALA A 380 22.85 -8.97 -9.73
N TYR A 381 21.72 -8.60 -10.35
CA TYR A 381 21.73 -7.97 -11.67
C TYR A 381 22.44 -6.62 -11.64
N ALA A 382 22.17 -5.78 -10.66
CA ALA A 382 22.82 -4.47 -10.52
C ALA A 382 24.35 -4.59 -10.35
N ALA A 383 24.82 -5.51 -9.52
CA ALA A 383 26.23 -5.79 -9.33
C ALA A 383 26.93 -6.28 -10.62
N ALA A 384 26.20 -6.95 -11.52
CA ALA A 384 26.73 -7.38 -12.82
C ALA A 384 26.73 -6.27 -13.89
N GLN A 385 25.87 -5.26 -13.79
CA GLN A 385 25.71 -4.19 -14.79
C GLN A 385 26.37 -2.86 -14.40
N ALA A 386 26.59 -2.65 -13.10
CA ALA A 386 27.18 -1.45 -12.52
C ALA A 386 28.22 -1.84 -11.46
N ASN A 387 28.84 -0.85 -10.81
CA ASN A 387 29.78 -1.12 -9.72
C ASN A 387 29.04 -1.55 -8.45
N GLY A 388 29.27 -2.78 -7.98
CA GLY A 388 28.64 -3.29 -6.74
C GLY A 388 29.01 -2.49 -5.49
N ALA A 389 30.20 -1.86 -5.43
CA ALA A 389 30.60 -0.99 -4.33
C ALA A 389 29.75 0.31 -4.31
N ASP A 390 29.40 0.85 -5.50
CA ASP A 390 28.54 2.02 -5.61
C ASP A 390 27.10 1.66 -5.17
N LEU A 391 26.61 0.45 -5.50
CA LEU A 391 25.31 -0.01 -5.01
C LEU A 391 25.28 -0.13 -3.48
N ALA A 392 26.33 -0.73 -2.91
CA ALA A 392 26.44 -0.86 -1.45
C ALA A 392 26.51 0.52 -0.78
N SER A 393 27.30 1.45 -1.35
CA SER A 393 27.39 2.83 -0.85
C SER A 393 26.07 3.57 -0.94
N ALA A 394 25.36 3.48 -2.08
CA ALA A 394 24.04 4.06 -2.28
C ALA A 394 23.04 3.54 -1.25
N LEU A 395 23.01 2.22 -1.05
CA LEU A 395 22.12 1.59 -0.08
C LEU A 395 22.36 2.13 1.34
N LEU A 396 23.61 2.27 1.76
CA LEU A 396 23.96 2.81 3.09
C LEU A 396 23.52 4.26 3.26
N LYS A 397 23.76 5.12 2.25
CA LYS A 397 23.29 6.50 2.27
C LYS A 397 21.78 6.59 2.36
N LEU A 398 21.06 5.79 1.57
CA LEU A 398 19.59 5.76 1.61
C LEU A 398 19.05 5.27 2.96
N TYR A 399 19.73 4.34 3.63
CA TYR A 399 19.36 3.91 4.99
C TYR A 399 19.59 5.02 6.02
N GLU A 400 20.71 5.74 5.92
CA GLU A 400 21.03 6.86 6.80
C GLU A 400 20.04 8.02 6.59
N ASP A 401 19.89 8.47 5.35
CA ASP A 401 19.07 9.64 5.00
C ASP A 401 17.58 9.42 5.28
N ASN A 402 17.08 8.19 5.09
CA ASN A 402 15.70 7.84 5.41
C ASN A 402 15.50 7.40 6.87
N ALA A 403 16.53 7.47 7.72
CA ALA A 403 16.53 6.96 9.09
C ALA A 403 15.96 5.54 9.21
N SER A 404 16.30 4.67 8.26
CA SER A 404 15.89 3.28 8.28
C SER A 404 16.69 2.50 9.31
N THR A 405 16.03 1.73 10.18
CA THR A 405 16.76 0.96 11.21
C THR A 405 17.69 -0.09 10.60
N LEU A 406 18.92 -0.12 11.11
CA LEU A 406 19.93 -1.13 10.72
C LEU A 406 19.76 -2.46 11.47
N THR A 407 18.98 -2.43 12.54
CA THR A 407 18.77 -3.56 13.45
C THR A 407 17.29 -3.89 13.60
N PRO A 408 16.57 -4.24 12.52
CA PRO A 408 15.19 -4.69 12.64
C PRO A 408 15.14 -6.06 13.32
N ASP A 409 14.04 -6.35 14.06
CA ASP A 409 13.80 -7.70 14.55
C ASP A 409 13.62 -8.66 13.36
N PRO A 410 14.33 -9.81 13.33
CA PRO A 410 14.28 -10.74 12.19
C PRO A 410 12.90 -11.28 11.89
N VAL A 411 12.07 -11.55 12.92
CA VAL A 411 10.71 -12.07 12.74
C VAL A 411 9.79 -10.98 12.20
N TYR A 412 9.90 -9.77 12.75
CA TYR A 412 9.17 -8.61 12.26
C TYR A 412 9.53 -8.30 10.80
N ALA A 413 10.82 -8.28 10.48
CA ALA A 413 11.30 -8.06 9.11
C ALA A 413 10.84 -9.19 8.18
N GLY A 414 10.89 -10.44 8.62
CA GLY A 414 10.39 -11.59 7.87
C GLY A 414 8.91 -11.51 7.55
N PHE A 415 8.12 -10.91 8.42
CA PHE A 415 6.68 -10.76 8.26
C PHE A 415 6.29 -9.56 7.38
N TYR A 416 6.91 -8.37 7.60
CA TYR A 416 6.45 -7.11 7.02
C TYR A 416 7.35 -6.56 5.91
N TYR A 417 8.66 -6.85 5.92
CA TYR A 417 9.56 -6.19 5.00
C TYR A 417 9.51 -6.80 3.61
N SER A 418 9.11 -6.00 2.65
CA SER A 418 9.19 -6.34 1.22
C SER A 418 10.63 -6.28 0.68
N HIS A 419 11.50 -5.51 1.33
CA HIS A 419 12.94 -5.43 1.03
C HIS A 419 13.73 -6.10 2.17
N PRO A 420 14.75 -6.91 1.86
CA PRO A 420 15.61 -7.48 2.89
C PRO A 420 16.33 -6.37 3.68
N PRO A 421 16.63 -6.57 4.98
CA PRO A 421 17.48 -5.66 5.73
C PRO A 421 18.82 -5.39 5.05
N ALA A 422 19.39 -4.18 5.25
CA ALA A 422 20.68 -3.81 4.63
C ALA A 422 21.80 -4.80 4.95
N THR A 423 21.82 -5.37 6.17
CA THR A 423 22.77 -6.39 6.59
C THR A 423 22.75 -7.62 5.68
N GLU A 424 21.55 -8.10 5.33
CA GLU A 424 21.39 -9.28 4.46
C GLU A 424 21.78 -8.95 3.00
N ARG A 425 21.41 -7.75 2.50
CA ARG A 425 21.73 -7.32 1.14
C ARG A 425 23.24 -7.15 0.96
N LEU A 426 23.92 -6.44 1.88
CA LEU A 426 25.37 -6.23 1.83
C LEU A 426 26.14 -7.53 1.95
N ALA A 427 25.74 -8.43 2.85
CA ALA A 427 26.40 -9.73 3.00
C ALA A 427 26.42 -10.54 1.69
N ARG A 428 25.33 -10.45 0.88
CA ARG A 428 25.27 -11.13 -0.43
C ARG A 428 26.05 -10.41 -1.52
N MET A 429 26.17 -9.08 -1.47
CA MET A 429 26.94 -8.30 -2.44
C MET A 429 28.45 -8.48 -2.24
N THR A 430 28.91 -8.74 -1.01
CA THR A 430 30.33 -8.92 -0.66
C THR A 430 30.78 -10.38 -0.71
N SER A 431 29.84 -11.33 -0.72
CA SER A 431 30.18 -12.76 -0.91
C SER A 431 30.45 -13.03 -2.37
N PRO A 432 31.57 -13.70 -2.73
CA PRO A 432 31.79 -14.14 -4.10
C PRO A 432 30.64 -15.07 -4.50
N SER A 433 30.06 -14.83 -5.70
CA SER A 433 29.04 -15.71 -6.26
C SER A 433 29.56 -17.15 -6.26
N PRO A 434 28.81 -18.15 -5.78
CA PRO A 434 29.19 -19.54 -6.02
C PRO A 434 29.22 -19.74 -7.54
N THR A 435 30.40 -20.05 -8.04
CA THR A 435 30.70 -20.41 -9.45
C THR A 435 29.92 -21.64 -9.91
#